data_4d5765422f1f4c5c28412127c89dbbf5
#
_entry.id   4d5765422f1f4c5c28412127c89dbbf5
#
_cell.length_a   1.000
_cell.length_b   1.000
_cell.length_c   1.000
_cell.angle_alpha   90.00
_cell.angle_beta   90.00
_cell.angle_gamma   90.00
#
_symmetry.space_group_name_H-M   'P 1'
#
loop_
_entity.id
_entity.type
_entity.pdbx_description
1 polymer ?
#
loop_
_entity_poly.entity_id
_entity_poly.type
_entity_poly.pdbx_seq_one_letter_code
_entity_poly.pdbx_strand_id
1 'polypeptide(L)'
;MESLDLLRMRKTPFIIALNQIDRTYNWQSSPWSGFEDSYRRQKDQQKRLFDEKVEQNQMQFIKNNINAELYYKNKNMKEYVNMVPTSAITGEGLPDLMGLLVYLTENYLLRQILYKEEVKCSILEVKVLESIGTTIDVVLVNGTIHVGDKIVIGGLLGPIKTVVKIILLPKPMKEMRVKCEYERYDEISGAIGVKIFCPDLENALAGSPLYVYKTEEEAEKFCKEISRDFNSIVQKYISKKGKGIMVQASTLGSLEAILTFLGEQKVDVAVVGVGNLNKKDVIKLQIKHAEDENIKKEDLVILCFDNKVIPEAQKFADENNIKIFVDDIIYHLFDKFIEFKKQCELERKKEKEKEAIFPCYLKTVMFINKKDPLIIGVSVLEGVLKIGTPIYCVEKNLPIGIVESIERERKPINNVKPNDGDVAIRIKVTDSSLAAGRHFDENSTYVSQITRASIDALKNYFREDMTNDDWKLVIKLKKILNIQ
;
A
#
# COMPACT_ATOMS: atom_id res chain seq x y z
N MET A 1 7.83 -16.59 -9.43
CA MET A 1 6.42 -16.87 -9.09
C MET A 1 5.54 -15.67 -9.36
N GLU A 2 5.89 -14.48 -8.92
CA GLU A 2 5.14 -13.23 -9.16
C GLU A 2 4.76 -12.97 -10.61
N SER A 3 5.72 -13.12 -11.54
CA SER A 3 5.46 -12.98 -12.99
C SER A 3 4.41 -13.96 -13.51
N LEU A 4 4.40 -15.17 -12.98
CA LEU A 4 3.44 -16.21 -13.37
C LEU A 4 2.03 -15.85 -12.89
N ASP A 5 1.91 -15.37 -11.65
CA ASP A 5 0.63 -14.97 -11.08
C ASP A 5 0.05 -13.77 -11.83
N LEU A 6 0.90 -12.81 -12.22
CA LEU A 6 0.50 -11.67 -13.06
C LEU A 6 -0.01 -12.10 -14.44
N LEU A 7 0.69 -13.04 -15.11
CA LEU A 7 0.26 -13.54 -16.42
C LEU A 7 -1.09 -14.29 -16.32
N ARG A 8 -1.30 -15.05 -15.24
CA ARG A 8 -2.57 -15.72 -14.95
C ARG A 8 -3.70 -14.75 -14.68
N MET A 9 -3.48 -13.76 -13.82
CA MET A 9 -4.48 -12.72 -13.53
C MET A 9 -4.94 -12.01 -14.81
N ARG A 10 -4.00 -11.70 -15.70
CA ARG A 10 -4.29 -11.04 -16.98
C ARG A 10 -4.75 -11.98 -18.09
N LYS A 11 -4.78 -13.31 -17.85
CA LYS A 11 -5.09 -14.34 -18.84
C LYS A 11 -4.24 -14.20 -20.12
N THR A 12 -2.99 -13.78 -19.96
CA THR A 12 -2.06 -13.56 -21.08
C THR A 12 -1.43 -14.89 -21.46
N PRO A 13 -1.51 -15.34 -22.74
CA PRO A 13 -0.75 -16.49 -23.22
C PRO A 13 0.75 -16.28 -23.06
N PHE A 14 1.48 -17.31 -22.69
CA PHE A 14 2.92 -17.24 -22.49
C PHE A 14 3.65 -18.50 -22.93
N ILE A 15 4.95 -18.33 -23.21
CA ILE A 15 5.89 -19.41 -23.52
C ILE A 15 6.95 -19.41 -22.41
N ILE A 16 7.42 -20.58 -22.03
CA ILE A 16 8.47 -20.75 -21.04
C ILE A 16 9.81 -20.93 -21.77
N ALA A 17 10.73 -20.00 -21.63
CA ALA A 17 12.10 -20.13 -22.12
C ALA A 17 12.99 -20.74 -21.03
N LEU A 18 13.49 -21.97 -21.25
CA LEU A 18 14.47 -22.62 -20.39
C LEU A 18 15.88 -22.15 -20.80
N ASN A 19 16.27 -20.97 -20.30
CA ASN A 19 17.53 -20.33 -20.69
C ASN A 19 18.75 -20.99 -20.03
N GLN A 20 19.92 -20.70 -20.57
CA GLN A 20 21.23 -21.17 -20.09
C GLN A 20 21.50 -22.65 -20.30
N ILE A 21 21.04 -23.26 -21.42
CA ILE A 21 21.37 -24.64 -21.76
C ILE A 21 22.89 -24.83 -21.94
N ASP A 22 23.59 -23.79 -22.38
CA ASP A 22 25.05 -23.74 -22.53
C ASP A 22 25.84 -24.03 -21.23
N ARG A 23 25.21 -23.82 -20.06
CA ARG A 23 25.78 -24.13 -18.74
C ARG A 23 25.67 -25.60 -18.33
N THR A 24 25.04 -26.44 -19.15
CA THR A 24 25.05 -27.88 -18.91
C THR A 24 26.45 -28.45 -19.10
N TYR A 25 26.90 -29.28 -18.16
CA TYR A 25 28.29 -29.80 -18.17
C TYR A 25 28.65 -30.43 -19.50
N ASN A 26 29.79 -29.97 -20.10
CA ASN A 26 30.29 -30.41 -21.41
C ASN A 26 29.27 -30.28 -22.56
N TRP A 27 28.35 -29.31 -22.52
CA TRP A 27 27.41 -29.03 -23.62
C TRP A 27 28.20 -28.56 -24.86
N GLN A 28 27.96 -29.20 -25.99
CA GLN A 28 28.55 -28.81 -27.27
C GLN A 28 27.62 -27.77 -27.92
N SER A 29 27.96 -26.50 -27.78
CA SER A 29 27.20 -25.40 -28.33
C SER A 29 27.20 -25.35 -29.85
N SER A 30 26.05 -25.09 -30.45
CA SER A 30 25.87 -24.85 -31.86
C SER A 30 25.20 -23.49 -32.08
N PRO A 31 26.00 -22.42 -32.32
CA PRO A 31 25.45 -21.07 -32.37
C PRO A 31 24.34 -20.92 -33.38
N TRP A 32 23.25 -20.25 -32.96
CA TRP A 32 22.07 -19.91 -33.78
C TRP A 32 21.34 -21.11 -34.41
N SER A 33 21.57 -22.32 -33.92
CA SER A 33 20.86 -23.51 -34.38
C SER A 33 19.53 -23.70 -33.64
N GLY A 34 18.62 -24.45 -34.23
CA GLY A 34 17.48 -24.98 -33.52
C GLY A 34 17.89 -25.91 -32.38
N PHE A 35 17.09 -25.99 -31.33
CA PHE A 35 17.41 -26.78 -30.15
C PHE A 35 17.50 -28.28 -30.48
N GLU A 36 16.62 -28.82 -31.31
CA GLU A 36 16.66 -30.25 -31.64
C GLU A 36 17.97 -30.64 -32.32
N ASP A 37 18.52 -29.79 -33.19
CA ASP A 37 19.80 -30.05 -33.86
C ASP A 37 20.96 -30.00 -32.87
N SER A 38 20.95 -29.04 -31.93
CA SER A 38 21.93 -28.99 -30.85
C SER A 38 21.83 -30.21 -29.93
N TYR A 39 20.60 -30.63 -29.57
CA TYR A 39 20.36 -31.79 -28.71
C TYR A 39 20.82 -33.10 -29.37
N ARG A 40 20.57 -33.30 -30.67
CA ARG A 40 21.03 -34.50 -31.41
C ARG A 40 22.53 -34.67 -31.40
N ARG A 41 23.27 -33.57 -31.41
CA ARG A 41 24.77 -33.58 -31.40
C ARG A 41 25.36 -33.88 -30.03
N GLN A 42 24.57 -33.81 -28.95
CA GLN A 42 25.05 -34.10 -27.60
C GLN A 42 25.27 -35.61 -27.38
N LYS A 43 26.24 -35.93 -26.52
CA LYS A 43 26.45 -37.29 -26.04
C LYS A 43 25.34 -37.69 -25.06
N ASP A 44 25.16 -38.99 -24.88
CA ASP A 44 24.07 -39.51 -24.05
C ASP A 44 24.10 -39.02 -22.60
N GLN A 45 25.27 -38.76 -22.04
CA GLN A 45 25.42 -38.20 -20.70
C GLN A 45 24.81 -36.79 -20.60
N GLN A 46 25.08 -35.91 -21.56
CA GLN A 46 24.58 -34.56 -21.61
C GLN A 46 23.05 -34.53 -21.83
N LYS A 47 22.56 -35.43 -22.69
CA LYS A 47 21.10 -35.60 -22.92
C LYS A 47 20.39 -35.97 -21.62
N ARG A 48 20.93 -36.95 -20.87
CA ARG A 48 20.34 -37.34 -19.56
C ARG A 48 20.33 -36.19 -18.58
N LEU A 49 21.45 -35.46 -18.42
CA LEU A 49 21.51 -34.30 -17.52
C LEU A 49 20.54 -33.20 -17.90
N PHE A 50 20.33 -33.00 -19.19
CA PHE A 50 19.34 -32.04 -19.68
C PHE A 50 17.91 -32.54 -19.38
N ASP A 51 17.61 -33.80 -19.70
CA ASP A 51 16.27 -34.37 -19.48
C ASP A 51 15.89 -34.36 -17.99
N GLU A 52 16.82 -34.71 -17.08
CA GLU A 52 16.62 -34.63 -15.63
C GLU A 52 16.26 -33.20 -15.17
N LYS A 53 16.95 -32.17 -15.71
CA LYS A 53 16.64 -30.78 -15.41
C LYS A 53 15.26 -30.37 -15.94
N VAL A 54 14.88 -30.83 -17.12
CA VAL A 54 13.55 -30.55 -17.68
C VAL A 54 12.47 -31.16 -16.81
N GLU A 55 12.62 -32.43 -16.39
CA GLU A 55 11.68 -33.10 -15.50
C GLU A 55 11.54 -32.37 -14.15
N GLN A 56 12.66 -31.91 -13.57
CA GLN A 56 12.64 -31.11 -12.34
C GLN A 56 11.83 -29.82 -12.51
N ASN A 57 12.04 -29.12 -13.63
CA ASN A 57 11.29 -27.89 -13.93
C ASN A 57 9.80 -28.18 -14.17
N GLN A 58 9.47 -29.26 -14.90
CA GLN A 58 8.08 -29.68 -15.11
C GLN A 58 7.39 -29.95 -13.77
N MET A 59 8.04 -30.66 -12.85
CA MET A 59 7.50 -30.89 -11.51
C MET A 59 7.25 -29.60 -10.71
N GLN A 60 8.13 -28.60 -10.87
CA GLN A 60 7.93 -27.29 -10.24
C GLN A 60 6.71 -26.55 -10.84
N PHE A 61 6.50 -26.63 -12.16
CA PHE A 61 5.31 -26.03 -12.79
C PHE A 61 4.02 -26.76 -12.39
N ILE A 62 4.04 -28.09 -12.30
CA ILE A 62 2.90 -28.89 -11.85
C ILE A 62 2.49 -28.52 -10.41
N LYS A 63 3.46 -28.33 -9.50
CA LYS A 63 3.19 -27.83 -8.12
C LYS A 63 2.46 -26.50 -8.11
N ASN A 64 2.61 -25.71 -9.16
CA ASN A 64 1.94 -24.42 -9.35
C ASN A 64 0.71 -24.51 -10.27
N ASN A 65 0.18 -25.70 -10.47
CA ASN A 65 -0.99 -25.98 -11.32
C ASN A 65 -0.79 -25.50 -12.77
N ILE A 66 0.41 -25.68 -13.34
CA ILE A 66 0.70 -25.44 -14.75
C ILE A 66 1.20 -26.72 -15.35
N ASN A 67 0.52 -27.16 -16.39
CA ASN A 67 0.99 -28.24 -17.23
C ASN A 67 1.93 -27.64 -18.29
N ALA A 68 3.19 -28.00 -18.26
CA ALA A 68 4.20 -27.51 -19.20
C ALA A 68 4.90 -28.69 -19.88
N GLU A 69 5.13 -28.59 -21.20
CA GLU A 69 5.81 -29.62 -21.99
C GLU A 69 6.78 -28.99 -22.98
N LEU A 70 7.81 -29.72 -23.36
CA LEU A 70 8.75 -29.28 -24.38
C LEU A 70 8.00 -29.07 -25.72
N TYR A 71 8.29 -27.95 -26.40
CA TYR A 71 7.56 -27.51 -27.60
C TYR A 71 7.47 -28.58 -28.70
N TYR A 72 8.51 -29.38 -28.90
CA TYR A 72 8.56 -30.43 -29.91
C TYR A 72 7.85 -31.76 -29.45
N LYS A 73 7.60 -31.91 -28.15
CA LYS A 73 6.86 -33.05 -27.57
C LYS A 73 5.39 -32.71 -27.37
N ASN A 74 5.06 -31.42 -27.31
CA ASN A 74 3.71 -30.97 -26.98
C ASN A 74 2.72 -31.21 -28.14
N LYS A 75 1.79 -32.13 -27.97
CA LYS A 75 0.74 -32.44 -28.94
C LYS A 75 -0.53 -31.60 -28.73
N ASN A 76 -0.72 -31.00 -27.57
CA ASN A 76 -1.90 -30.23 -27.23
C ASN A 76 -1.51 -28.85 -26.65
N MET A 77 -1.27 -27.88 -27.52
CA MET A 77 -0.83 -26.53 -27.16
C MET A 77 -1.92 -25.70 -26.45
N LYS A 78 -3.16 -26.22 -26.32
CA LYS A 78 -4.23 -25.54 -25.55
C LYS A 78 -4.19 -25.87 -24.07
N GLU A 79 -3.74 -27.09 -23.73
CA GLU A 79 -3.71 -27.60 -22.36
C GLU A 79 -2.31 -27.46 -21.73
N TYR A 80 -1.26 -27.57 -22.54
CA TYR A 80 0.11 -27.55 -22.09
C TYR A 80 0.83 -26.30 -22.56
N VAL A 81 1.47 -25.61 -21.64
CA VAL A 81 2.33 -24.46 -21.95
C VAL A 81 3.64 -24.97 -22.56
N ASN A 82 4.05 -24.35 -23.66
CA ASN A 82 5.26 -24.75 -24.36
C ASN A 82 6.52 -24.28 -23.62
N MET A 83 7.45 -25.21 -23.43
CA MET A 83 8.81 -24.92 -22.92
C MET A 83 9.80 -25.00 -24.08
N VAL A 84 10.60 -23.96 -24.26
CA VAL A 84 11.64 -23.89 -25.29
C VAL A 84 13.00 -23.74 -24.61
N PRO A 85 13.90 -24.73 -24.77
CA PRO A 85 15.26 -24.60 -24.28
C PRO A 85 16.04 -23.60 -25.13
N THR A 86 16.70 -22.65 -24.47
CA THR A 86 17.41 -21.54 -25.15
C THR A 86 18.75 -21.24 -24.51
N SER A 87 19.65 -20.60 -25.24
CA SER A 87 20.81 -19.92 -24.72
C SER A 87 20.90 -18.52 -25.30
N ALA A 88 20.82 -17.51 -24.44
CA ALA A 88 20.97 -16.11 -24.85
C ALA A 88 22.41 -15.77 -25.28
N ILE A 89 23.41 -16.58 -24.88
CA ILE A 89 24.83 -16.37 -25.23
C ILE A 89 25.14 -16.95 -26.60
N THR A 90 24.75 -18.20 -26.83
CA THR A 90 25.06 -18.93 -28.08
C THR A 90 23.98 -18.75 -29.17
N GLY A 91 22.81 -18.28 -28.80
CA GLY A 91 21.66 -18.14 -29.72
C GLY A 91 20.94 -19.47 -30.00
N GLU A 92 21.32 -20.58 -29.36
CA GLU A 92 20.67 -21.88 -29.53
C GLU A 92 19.22 -21.81 -29.05
N GLY A 93 18.31 -22.46 -29.81
CA GLY A 93 16.88 -22.48 -29.50
C GLY A 93 16.14 -21.14 -29.71
N LEU A 94 16.82 -20.05 -30.00
CA LEU A 94 16.15 -18.78 -30.32
C LEU A 94 15.34 -18.87 -31.62
N PRO A 95 15.81 -19.51 -32.71
CA PRO A 95 15.00 -19.71 -33.90
C PRO A 95 13.68 -20.46 -33.60
N ASP A 96 13.72 -21.50 -32.74
CA ASP A 96 12.52 -22.24 -32.36
C ASP A 96 11.59 -21.40 -31.51
N LEU A 97 12.12 -20.60 -30.56
CA LEU A 97 11.33 -19.69 -29.73
C LEU A 97 10.60 -18.67 -30.59
N MET A 98 11.28 -18.07 -31.56
CA MET A 98 10.71 -17.09 -32.49
C MET A 98 9.66 -17.72 -33.40
N GLY A 99 9.97 -18.90 -33.98
CA GLY A 99 9.03 -19.66 -34.80
C GLY A 99 7.76 -20.04 -34.05
N LEU A 100 7.91 -20.52 -32.81
CA LEU A 100 6.79 -20.87 -31.95
C LEU A 100 5.96 -19.62 -31.57
N LEU A 101 6.62 -18.50 -31.29
CA LEU A 101 5.96 -17.24 -31.00
C LEU A 101 5.06 -16.79 -32.17
N VAL A 102 5.60 -16.81 -33.39
CA VAL A 102 4.84 -16.49 -34.60
C VAL A 102 3.66 -17.45 -34.77
N TYR A 103 3.92 -18.75 -34.69
CA TYR A 103 2.89 -19.78 -34.85
C TYR A 103 1.73 -19.63 -33.85
N LEU A 104 2.03 -19.44 -32.57
CA LEU A 104 1.00 -19.26 -31.55
C LEU A 104 0.24 -17.94 -31.72
N THR A 105 0.94 -16.89 -32.12
CA THR A 105 0.34 -15.56 -32.35
C THR A 105 -0.63 -15.61 -33.53
N GLU A 106 -0.26 -16.24 -34.63
CA GLU A 106 -1.15 -16.41 -35.80
C GLU A 106 -2.39 -17.26 -35.49
N ASN A 107 -2.22 -18.33 -34.72
CA ASN A 107 -3.32 -19.24 -34.44
C ASN A 107 -4.29 -18.76 -33.34
N TYR A 108 -3.77 -18.02 -32.34
CA TYR A 108 -4.57 -17.65 -31.14
C TYR A 108 -4.81 -16.17 -30.97
N LEU A 109 -3.94 -15.28 -31.49
CA LEU A 109 -3.99 -13.85 -31.24
C LEU A 109 -4.25 -13.00 -32.51
N LEU A 110 -4.43 -13.62 -33.66
CA LEU A 110 -4.57 -12.93 -34.95
C LEU A 110 -5.60 -11.78 -34.89
N ARG A 111 -6.75 -12.01 -34.28
CA ARG A 111 -7.80 -10.99 -34.17
C ARG A 111 -7.40 -9.79 -33.33
N GLN A 112 -6.49 -9.97 -32.38
CA GLN A 112 -6.03 -8.90 -31.48
C GLN A 112 -4.92 -8.06 -32.10
N ILE A 113 -4.12 -8.65 -33.01
CA ILE A 113 -2.98 -7.98 -33.63
C ILE A 113 -3.27 -7.42 -35.05
N LEU A 114 -4.51 -7.66 -35.57
CA LEU A 114 -4.90 -7.12 -36.85
C LEU A 114 -4.76 -5.61 -36.85
N TYR A 115 -4.00 -5.09 -37.83
CA TYR A 115 -3.86 -3.65 -38.07
C TYR A 115 -5.22 -3.01 -38.35
N LYS A 116 -5.48 -1.89 -37.69
CA LYS A 116 -6.64 -1.02 -37.94
C LYS A 116 -6.14 0.37 -38.25
N GLU A 117 -6.81 1.04 -39.20
CA GLU A 117 -6.45 2.42 -39.57
C GLU A 117 -6.78 3.44 -38.46
N GLU A 118 -7.69 3.08 -37.56
CA GLU A 118 -8.03 3.94 -36.43
C GLU A 118 -6.83 4.07 -35.48
N VAL A 119 -6.45 5.32 -35.21
CA VAL A 119 -5.32 5.61 -34.30
C VAL A 119 -5.66 5.21 -32.88
N LYS A 120 -4.90 4.26 -32.37
CA LYS A 120 -4.94 3.85 -30.96
C LYS A 120 -3.58 4.08 -30.34
N CYS A 121 -3.50 5.07 -29.47
CA CYS A 121 -2.25 5.53 -28.89
C CYS A 121 -2.44 5.86 -27.40
N SER A 122 -1.44 5.54 -26.59
CA SER A 122 -1.47 5.81 -25.13
C SER A 122 -0.18 6.50 -24.70
N ILE A 123 -0.30 7.46 -23.80
CA ILE A 123 0.84 8.16 -23.19
C ILE A 123 1.43 7.30 -22.09
N LEU A 124 2.73 7.01 -22.16
CA LEU A 124 3.45 6.28 -21.12
C LEU A 124 4.01 7.23 -20.05
N GLU A 125 4.68 8.28 -20.50
CA GLU A 125 5.44 9.18 -19.63
C GLU A 125 5.49 10.59 -20.21
N VAL A 126 5.59 11.58 -19.34
CA VAL A 126 5.80 12.98 -19.70
C VAL A 126 7.19 13.39 -19.21
N LYS A 127 8.06 13.83 -20.12
CA LYS A 127 9.45 14.19 -19.82
C LYS A 127 9.80 15.56 -20.38
N VAL A 128 10.64 16.28 -19.66
CA VAL A 128 11.23 17.53 -20.16
C VAL A 128 12.61 17.22 -20.75
N LEU A 129 12.81 17.54 -22.01
CA LEU A 129 14.10 17.50 -22.69
C LEU A 129 14.69 18.92 -22.75
N GLU A 130 15.92 19.07 -22.29
CA GLU A 130 16.60 20.39 -22.20
C GLU A 130 16.66 21.16 -23.53
N SER A 131 16.68 20.44 -24.66
CA SER A 131 16.81 21.03 -26.00
C SER A 131 15.47 21.27 -26.73
N ILE A 132 14.37 20.64 -26.32
CA ILE A 132 13.09 20.62 -27.06
C ILE A 132 11.93 21.11 -26.21
N GLY A 133 12.02 20.94 -24.89
CA GLY A 133 10.93 21.22 -23.94
C GLY A 133 10.20 19.95 -23.51
N THR A 134 8.94 20.10 -23.07
CA THR A 134 8.13 18.99 -22.57
C THR A 134 7.71 18.09 -23.73
N THR A 135 8.01 16.80 -23.60
CA THR A 135 7.69 15.74 -24.57
C THR A 135 6.88 14.64 -23.90
N ILE A 136 6.09 13.94 -24.68
CA ILE A 136 5.36 12.75 -24.25
C ILE A 136 5.95 11.51 -24.93
N ASP A 137 6.18 10.47 -24.15
CA ASP A 137 6.52 9.15 -24.63
C ASP A 137 5.22 8.38 -24.81
N VAL A 138 4.94 7.94 -26.02
CA VAL A 138 3.68 7.27 -26.36
C VAL A 138 3.91 5.91 -27.01
N VAL A 139 2.96 5.02 -26.85
CA VAL A 139 2.87 3.76 -27.59
C VAL A 139 1.75 3.88 -28.62
N LEU A 140 2.12 3.90 -29.87
CA LEU A 140 1.19 3.78 -30.99
C LEU A 140 0.89 2.30 -31.20
N VAL A 141 -0.33 1.86 -30.95
CA VAL A 141 -0.75 0.45 -31.11
C VAL A 141 -1.25 0.21 -32.53
N ASN A 142 -2.07 1.10 -33.06
CA ASN A 142 -2.65 1.04 -34.40
C ASN A 142 -2.74 2.43 -35.02
N GLY A 143 -2.88 2.47 -36.34
CA GLY A 143 -3.03 3.69 -37.10
C GLY A 143 -1.71 4.36 -37.46
N THR A 144 -1.79 5.54 -38.02
CA THR A 144 -0.64 6.38 -38.44
C THR A 144 -0.77 7.76 -37.82
N ILE A 145 0.32 8.30 -37.33
CA ILE A 145 0.42 9.67 -36.81
C ILE A 145 1.37 10.47 -37.71
N HIS A 146 0.95 11.67 -38.11
CA HIS A 146 1.73 12.60 -38.93
C HIS A 146 2.09 13.87 -38.16
N VAL A 147 3.19 14.48 -38.53
CA VAL A 147 3.49 15.85 -38.09
C VAL A 147 2.42 16.80 -38.64
N GLY A 148 1.84 17.61 -37.75
CA GLY A 148 0.71 18.49 -38.09
C GLY A 148 -0.65 17.95 -37.66
N ASP A 149 -0.76 16.68 -37.26
CA ASP A 149 -2.02 16.12 -36.77
C ASP A 149 -2.48 16.84 -35.52
N LYS A 150 -3.79 17.11 -35.45
CA LYS A 150 -4.45 17.65 -34.25
C LYS A 150 -4.78 16.52 -33.31
N ILE A 151 -4.38 16.67 -32.07
CA ILE A 151 -4.56 15.64 -31.04
C ILE A 151 -5.28 16.17 -29.81
N VAL A 152 -6.01 15.27 -29.12
CA VAL A 152 -6.57 15.48 -27.80
C VAL A 152 -5.92 14.49 -26.85
N ILE A 153 -5.44 15.00 -25.72
CA ILE A 153 -4.81 14.21 -24.65
C ILE A 153 -5.42 14.57 -23.29
N GLY A 154 -5.29 13.68 -22.32
CA GLY A 154 -5.67 13.98 -20.94
C GLY A 154 -4.66 14.91 -20.28
N GLY A 155 -5.17 15.89 -19.53
CA GLY A 155 -4.37 16.78 -18.72
C GLY A 155 -4.91 16.86 -17.28
N LEU A 156 -4.07 17.31 -16.36
CA LEU A 156 -4.41 17.46 -14.93
C LEU A 156 -5.56 18.43 -14.66
N LEU A 157 -5.68 19.45 -15.50
CA LEU A 157 -6.73 20.48 -15.40
C LEU A 157 -7.90 20.26 -16.36
N GLY A 158 -7.87 19.18 -17.13
CA GLY A 158 -8.84 18.85 -18.17
C GLY A 158 -8.16 18.44 -19.48
N PRO A 159 -8.94 18.03 -20.50
CA PRO A 159 -8.40 17.64 -21.80
C PRO A 159 -7.61 18.78 -22.47
N ILE A 160 -6.48 18.45 -23.07
CA ILE A 160 -5.59 19.38 -23.78
C ILE A 160 -5.75 19.12 -25.28
N LYS A 161 -6.08 20.14 -26.04
CA LYS A 161 -6.07 20.12 -27.51
C LYS A 161 -4.77 20.73 -28.02
N THR A 162 -4.01 20.01 -28.82
CA THR A 162 -2.72 20.47 -29.34
C THR A 162 -2.41 19.87 -30.72
N VAL A 163 -1.26 20.24 -31.31
CA VAL A 163 -0.84 19.79 -32.63
C VAL A 163 0.54 19.14 -32.53
N VAL A 164 0.72 18.00 -33.17
CA VAL A 164 2.00 17.30 -33.27
C VAL A 164 3.00 18.14 -34.03
N LYS A 165 4.12 18.52 -33.43
CA LYS A 165 5.17 19.33 -34.06
C LYS A 165 6.39 18.51 -34.45
N ILE A 166 6.79 17.57 -33.61
CA ILE A 166 7.98 16.75 -33.87
C ILE A 166 7.67 15.32 -33.38
N ILE A 167 8.06 14.36 -34.22
CA ILE A 167 8.03 12.94 -33.88
C ILE A 167 9.47 12.43 -33.85
N LEU A 168 9.84 11.78 -32.77
CA LEU A 168 11.20 11.30 -32.50
C LEU A 168 11.19 9.81 -32.25
N LEU A 169 12.09 9.09 -32.91
CA LEU A 169 12.37 7.69 -32.63
C LEU A 169 13.79 7.51 -32.10
N PRO A 170 14.02 6.56 -31.18
CA PRO A 170 15.38 6.18 -30.85
C PRO A 170 16.05 5.53 -32.05
N LYS A 171 17.37 5.70 -32.17
CA LYS A 171 18.15 4.97 -33.18
C LYS A 171 17.91 3.46 -33.06
N PRO A 172 18.01 2.69 -34.17
CA PRO A 172 17.87 1.24 -34.16
C PRO A 172 18.70 0.58 -33.03
N MET A 173 18.16 -0.44 -32.40
CA MET A 173 18.77 -1.20 -31.29
C MET A 173 19.01 -0.38 -30.00
N LYS A 174 18.34 0.76 -29.83
CA LYS A 174 18.34 1.54 -28.58
C LYS A 174 16.94 1.60 -27.99
N GLU A 175 16.89 1.62 -26.66
CA GLU A 175 15.61 1.79 -25.95
C GLU A 175 15.25 3.26 -25.78
N MET A 176 13.95 3.56 -25.82
CA MET A 176 13.42 4.92 -25.69
C MET A 176 13.71 5.55 -24.32
N ARG A 177 13.85 4.73 -23.29
CA ARG A 177 14.11 5.19 -21.89
C ARG A 177 15.56 5.57 -21.64
N VAL A 178 16.49 5.09 -22.44
CA VAL A 178 17.91 5.38 -22.31
C VAL A 178 18.24 6.67 -23.03
N LYS A 179 19.09 7.53 -22.46
CA LYS A 179 19.61 8.71 -23.17
C LYS A 179 20.32 8.27 -24.44
N CYS A 180 19.71 8.51 -25.58
CA CYS A 180 20.23 8.19 -26.90
C CYS A 180 19.94 9.34 -27.87
N GLU A 181 20.60 9.31 -29.03
CA GLU A 181 20.28 10.21 -30.11
C GLU A 181 18.95 9.77 -30.74
N TYR A 182 18.08 10.74 -31.01
CA TYR A 182 16.78 10.55 -31.62
C TYR A 182 16.84 11.00 -33.09
N GLU A 183 16.12 10.27 -33.93
CA GLU A 183 15.89 10.62 -35.31
C GLU A 183 14.49 11.21 -35.51
N ARG A 184 14.34 12.21 -36.37
CA ARG A 184 13.05 12.84 -36.66
C ARG A 184 12.37 12.12 -37.81
N TYR A 185 11.07 11.94 -37.68
CA TYR A 185 10.23 11.34 -38.70
C TYR A 185 9.01 12.24 -38.94
N ASP A 186 8.52 12.28 -40.18
CA ASP A 186 7.32 13.06 -40.55
C ASP A 186 6.04 12.24 -40.34
N GLU A 187 6.12 10.91 -40.45
CA GLU A 187 5.01 10.01 -40.24
C GLU A 187 5.49 8.72 -39.61
N ILE A 188 4.64 8.10 -38.78
CA ILE A 188 4.90 6.80 -38.15
C ILE A 188 3.62 5.99 -38.13
N SER A 189 3.74 4.71 -38.49
CA SER A 189 2.65 3.73 -38.49
C SER A 189 3.04 2.44 -37.77
N GLY A 190 2.03 1.71 -37.30
CA GLY A 190 2.20 0.39 -36.70
C GLY A 190 2.44 0.42 -35.21
N ALA A 191 2.77 -0.77 -34.62
CA ALA A 191 2.97 -0.91 -33.18
C ALA A 191 4.38 -0.49 -32.77
N ILE A 192 4.55 0.76 -32.32
CA ILE A 192 5.86 1.32 -31.99
C ILE A 192 5.78 2.34 -30.83
N GLY A 193 6.84 2.41 -30.03
CA GLY A 193 7.02 3.46 -29.04
C GLY A 193 7.68 4.70 -29.67
N VAL A 194 7.08 5.85 -29.48
CA VAL A 194 7.54 7.12 -30.06
C VAL A 194 7.55 8.23 -29.04
N LYS A 195 8.42 9.21 -29.24
CA LYS A 195 8.46 10.43 -28.48
C LYS A 195 7.88 11.57 -29.33
N ILE A 196 6.88 12.25 -28.80
CA ILE A 196 6.17 13.32 -29.49
C ILE A 196 6.37 14.64 -28.74
N PHE A 197 6.65 15.69 -29.49
CA PHE A 197 6.66 17.05 -28.97
C PHE A 197 5.45 17.81 -29.53
N CYS A 198 4.71 18.43 -28.59
CA CYS A 198 3.62 19.35 -28.88
C CYS A 198 3.70 20.55 -27.94
N PRO A 199 3.06 21.68 -28.28
CA PRO A 199 2.86 22.78 -27.32
C PRO A 199 1.97 22.34 -26.13
N ASP A 200 2.07 23.04 -25.01
CA ASP A 200 1.17 22.94 -23.84
C ASP A 200 1.11 21.55 -23.16
N LEU A 201 2.19 20.76 -23.25
CA LEU A 201 2.28 19.44 -22.64
C LEU A 201 2.63 19.46 -21.14
N GLU A 202 2.82 20.63 -20.52
CA GLU A 202 3.26 20.74 -19.13
C GLU A 202 2.29 20.09 -18.13
N ASN A 203 1.01 20.11 -18.46
CA ASN A 203 -0.05 19.51 -17.66
C ASN A 203 -0.55 18.17 -18.20
N ALA A 204 0.16 17.57 -19.16
CA ALA A 204 -0.24 16.29 -19.74
C ALA A 204 -0.23 15.17 -18.70
N LEU A 205 -1.20 14.28 -18.78
CA LEU A 205 -1.41 13.18 -17.85
C LEU A 205 -0.82 11.89 -18.41
N ALA A 206 0.20 11.35 -17.77
CA ALA A 206 0.74 10.04 -18.10
C ALA A 206 -0.29 8.92 -17.86
N GLY A 207 -0.36 7.96 -18.78
CA GLY A 207 -1.36 6.89 -18.77
C GLY A 207 -2.68 7.23 -19.45
N SER A 208 -2.86 8.46 -19.95
CA SER A 208 -4.07 8.83 -20.69
C SER A 208 -4.01 8.38 -22.15
N PRO A 209 -5.16 8.14 -22.79
CA PRO A 209 -5.22 7.91 -24.23
C PRO A 209 -4.88 9.19 -25.00
N LEU A 210 -4.35 9.03 -26.21
CA LEU A 210 -4.14 10.07 -27.21
C LEU A 210 -5.05 9.79 -28.39
N TYR A 211 -5.88 10.77 -28.75
CA TYR A 211 -6.79 10.70 -29.88
C TYR A 211 -6.39 11.72 -30.95
N VAL A 212 -6.38 11.29 -32.22
CA VAL A 212 -6.22 12.18 -33.39
C VAL A 212 -7.61 12.55 -33.88
N TYR A 213 -7.86 13.82 -34.17
CA TYR A 213 -9.14 14.32 -34.66
C TYR A 213 -9.01 15.16 -35.91
N LYS A 214 -10.04 15.12 -36.77
CA LYS A 214 -10.12 15.91 -37.99
C LYS A 214 -11.14 17.05 -37.87
N THR A 215 -12.22 16.82 -37.12
CA THR A 215 -13.30 17.80 -36.91
C THR A 215 -13.38 18.23 -35.43
N GLU A 216 -13.88 19.45 -35.20
CA GLU A 216 -14.05 19.94 -33.80
C GLU A 216 -15.11 19.15 -33.03
N GLU A 217 -16.08 18.58 -33.73
CA GLU A 217 -17.11 17.71 -33.11
C GLU A 217 -16.47 16.42 -32.52
N GLU A 218 -15.54 15.82 -33.26
CA GLU A 218 -14.76 14.68 -32.75
C GLU A 218 -13.90 15.07 -31.55
N ALA A 219 -13.26 16.26 -31.63
CA ALA A 219 -12.46 16.74 -30.50
C ALA A 219 -13.29 16.90 -29.22
N GLU A 220 -14.52 17.45 -29.32
CA GLU A 220 -15.40 17.57 -28.16
C GLU A 220 -15.85 16.21 -27.61
N LYS A 221 -16.11 15.24 -28.51
CA LYS A 221 -16.44 13.87 -28.10
C LYS A 221 -15.30 13.24 -27.32
N PHE A 222 -14.08 13.31 -27.83
CA PHE A 222 -12.88 12.77 -27.17
C PHE A 222 -12.57 13.50 -25.86
N CYS A 223 -12.76 14.81 -25.79
CA CYS A 223 -12.65 15.56 -24.54
C CYS A 223 -13.63 15.05 -23.48
N LYS A 224 -14.86 14.74 -23.86
CA LYS A 224 -15.86 14.19 -22.94
C LYS A 224 -15.52 12.77 -22.49
N GLU A 225 -14.99 11.93 -23.38
CA GLU A 225 -14.52 10.58 -23.06
C GLU A 225 -13.38 10.61 -22.03
N ILE A 226 -12.31 11.37 -22.30
CA ILE A 226 -11.16 11.52 -21.40
C ILE A 226 -11.60 12.02 -20.02
N SER A 227 -12.47 13.06 -19.98
CA SER A 227 -12.97 13.59 -18.72
C SER A 227 -13.83 12.58 -17.95
N ARG A 228 -14.62 11.77 -18.67
CA ARG A 228 -15.45 10.73 -18.06
C ARG A 228 -14.61 9.62 -17.47
N ASP A 229 -13.58 9.16 -18.17
CA ASP A 229 -12.69 8.09 -17.71
C ASP A 229 -11.95 8.51 -16.45
N PHE A 230 -11.35 9.70 -16.43
CA PHE A 230 -10.68 10.24 -15.24
C PHE A 230 -11.65 10.37 -14.06
N ASN A 231 -12.81 10.99 -14.28
CA ASN A 231 -13.82 11.17 -13.24
C ASN A 231 -14.37 9.84 -12.71
N SER A 232 -14.50 8.82 -13.57
CA SER A 232 -14.99 7.50 -13.17
C SER A 232 -14.03 6.82 -12.18
N ILE A 233 -12.72 6.90 -12.43
CA ILE A 233 -11.70 6.37 -11.53
C ILE A 233 -11.72 7.12 -10.20
N VAL A 234 -11.72 8.45 -10.26
CA VAL A 234 -11.71 9.32 -9.07
C VAL A 234 -12.96 9.10 -8.22
N GLN A 235 -14.16 9.14 -8.80
CA GLN A 235 -15.42 8.99 -8.07
C GLN A 235 -15.65 7.61 -7.47
N LYS A 236 -15.10 6.57 -8.07
CA LYS A 236 -15.25 5.19 -7.59
C LYS A 236 -14.52 4.96 -6.26
N TYR A 237 -13.38 5.60 -6.05
CA TYR A 237 -12.48 5.29 -4.93
C TYR A 237 -12.37 6.41 -3.89
N ILE A 238 -12.74 7.65 -4.22
CA ILE A 238 -12.73 8.74 -3.23
C ILE A 238 -13.88 8.55 -2.23
N SER A 239 -13.51 8.60 -0.95
CA SER A 239 -14.47 8.56 0.15
C SER A 239 -15.44 9.74 0.08
N LYS A 240 -16.75 9.44 0.04
CA LYS A 240 -17.83 10.46 0.08
C LYS A 240 -17.79 11.32 1.35
N LYS A 241 -17.13 10.83 2.41
CA LYS A 241 -17.02 11.50 3.70
C LYS A 241 -15.84 12.49 3.77
N GLY A 242 -15.01 12.57 2.72
CA GLY A 242 -13.83 13.44 2.70
C GLY A 242 -12.69 13.03 3.63
N LYS A 243 -12.83 11.92 4.37
CA LYS A 243 -11.82 11.39 5.30
C LYS A 243 -10.96 10.35 4.61
N GLY A 244 -9.70 10.29 5.00
CA GLY A 244 -8.75 9.31 4.49
C GLY A 244 -7.42 9.91 4.08
N ILE A 245 -6.59 9.08 3.50
CA ILE A 245 -5.23 9.43 3.06
C ILE A 245 -5.21 10.06 1.68
N MET A 246 -4.09 10.68 1.32
CA MET A 246 -3.81 11.09 -0.05
C MET A 246 -3.00 10.01 -0.78
N VAL A 247 -3.34 9.76 -2.03
CA VAL A 247 -2.62 8.84 -2.91
C VAL A 247 -2.11 9.61 -4.13
N GLN A 248 -0.81 9.51 -4.38
CA GLN A 248 -0.14 10.12 -5.54
C GLN A 248 0.58 9.02 -6.32
N ALA A 249 0.38 8.95 -7.62
CA ALA A 249 1.02 7.95 -8.48
C ALA A 249 1.68 8.61 -9.70
N SER A 250 2.63 7.91 -10.34
CA SER A 250 3.34 8.41 -11.51
C SER A 250 2.43 8.53 -12.73
N THR A 251 1.50 7.58 -12.90
CA THR A 251 0.60 7.49 -14.06
C THR A 251 -0.84 7.21 -13.63
N LEU A 252 -1.79 7.40 -14.54
CA LEU A 252 -3.20 7.08 -14.30
C LEU A 252 -3.42 5.59 -14.02
N GLY A 253 -2.74 4.71 -14.76
CA GLY A 253 -2.82 3.26 -14.55
C GLY A 253 -2.23 2.82 -13.21
N SER A 254 -1.10 3.41 -12.79
CA SER A 254 -0.51 3.19 -11.46
C SER A 254 -1.44 3.67 -10.35
N LEU A 255 -2.13 4.80 -10.57
CA LEU A 255 -3.13 5.31 -9.63
C LEU A 255 -4.32 4.35 -9.49
N GLU A 256 -4.86 3.87 -10.61
CA GLU A 256 -5.97 2.90 -10.59
C GLU A 256 -5.58 1.61 -9.88
N ALA A 257 -4.38 1.10 -10.12
CA ALA A 257 -3.87 -0.11 -9.48
C ALA A 257 -3.78 0.02 -7.95
N ILE A 258 -3.17 1.11 -7.45
CA ILE A 258 -3.06 1.32 -6.01
C ILE A 258 -4.41 1.61 -5.37
N LEU A 259 -5.31 2.35 -6.03
CA LEU A 259 -6.66 2.63 -5.52
C LEU A 259 -7.51 1.35 -5.44
N THR A 260 -7.41 0.46 -6.42
CA THR A 260 -8.08 -0.85 -6.39
C THR A 260 -7.60 -1.66 -5.20
N PHE A 261 -6.28 -1.75 -5.01
CA PHE A 261 -5.68 -2.46 -3.89
C PHE A 261 -6.10 -1.88 -2.53
N LEU A 262 -6.04 -0.56 -2.35
CA LEU A 262 -6.46 0.11 -1.11
C LEU A 262 -7.97 -0.07 -0.84
N GLY A 263 -8.80 -0.11 -1.89
CA GLY A 263 -10.23 -0.41 -1.81
C GLY A 263 -10.50 -1.82 -1.28
N GLU A 264 -9.74 -2.83 -1.74
CA GLU A 264 -9.81 -4.20 -1.22
C GLU A 264 -9.42 -4.28 0.26
N GLN A 265 -8.43 -3.47 0.67
CA GLN A 265 -7.97 -3.36 2.06
C GLN A 265 -8.84 -2.44 2.94
N LYS A 266 -9.92 -1.86 2.39
CA LYS A 266 -10.86 -0.95 3.08
C LYS A 266 -10.17 0.28 3.69
N VAL A 267 -9.20 0.84 2.98
CA VAL A 267 -8.54 2.09 3.33
C VAL A 267 -9.26 3.24 2.63
N ASP A 268 -9.72 4.22 3.40
CA ASP A 268 -10.38 5.41 2.86
C ASP A 268 -9.36 6.37 2.23
N VAL A 269 -9.66 6.82 1.01
CA VAL A 269 -8.84 7.79 0.26
C VAL A 269 -9.62 9.10 0.15
N ALA A 270 -9.01 10.21 0.56
CA ALA A 270 -9.61 11.54 0.51
C ALA A 270 -9.20 12.35 -0.73
N VAL A 271 -7.96 12.25 -1.12
CA VAL A 271 -7.37 13.01 -2.24
C VAL A 271 -6.54 12.10 -3.13
N VAL A 272 -6.62 12.30 -4.43
CA VAL A 272 -5.81 11.58 -5.41
C VAL A 272 -5.07 12.58 -6.29
N GLY A 273 -3.89 12.16 -6.78
CA GLY A 273 -3.09 12.96 -7.72
C GLY A 273 -2.26 12.06 -8.64
N VAL A 274 -1.83 12.64 -9.75
CA VAL A 274 -0.95 11.99 -10.73
C VAL A 274 0.23 12.90 -11.03
N GLY A 275 1.41 12.31 -11.22
CA GLY A 275 2.65 13.01 -11.43
C GLY A 275 3.42 13.27 -10.13
N ASN A 276 4.53 14.00 -10.19
CA ASN A 276 5.39 14.28 -9.04
C ASN A 276 4.67 15.05 -7.93
N LEU A 277 4.92 14.68 -6.68
CA LEU A 277 4.31 15.34 -5.53
C LEU A 277 4.86 16.76 -5.37
N ASN A 278 3.98 17.75 -5.53
CA ASN A 278 4.27 19.17 -5.39
C ASN A 278 3.71 19.73 -4.06
N LYS A 279 4.22 20.89 -3.64
CA LYS A 279 3.71 21.63 -2.47
C LYS A 279 2.20 21.88 -2.56
N LYS A 280 1.68 22.21 -3.77
CA LYS A 280 0.25 22.43 -4.01
C LYS A 280 -0.61 21.22 -3.67
N ASP A 281 -0.10 20.01 -3.90
CA ASP A 281 -0.84 18.78 -3.63
C ASP A 281 -0.91 18.49 -2.13
N VAL A 282 0.17 18.75 -1.39
CA VAL A 282 0.18 18.68 0.08
C VAL A 282 -0.82 19.67 0.69
N ILE A 283 -0.91 20.88 0.14
CA ILE A 283 -1.90 21.89 0.56
C ILE A 283 -3.34 21.40 0.32
N LYS A 284 -3.61 20.71 -0.79
CA LYS A 284 -4.95 20.13 -1.06
C LYS A 284 -5.39 19.17 0.04
N LEU A 285 -4.48 18.32 0.52
CA LEU A 285 -4.75 17.41 1.63
C LEU A 285 -5.06 18.20 2.91
N GLN A 286 -4.24 19.21 3.21
CA GLN A 286 -4.42 20.04 4.40
C GLN A 286 -5.77 20.77 4.39
N ILE A 287 -6.16 21.38 3.26
CA ILE A 287 -7.46 22.05 3.11
C ILE A 287 -8.59 21.07 3.31
N LYS A 288 -8.50 19.87 2.69
CA LYS A 288 -9.53 18.84 2.81
C LYS A 288 -9.73 18.38 4.25
N HIS A 289 -8.67 18.35 5.03
CA HIS A 289 -8.71 18.00 6.45
C HIS A 289 -9.06 19.18 7.37
N ALA A 290 -8.82 20.43 6.97
CA ALA A 290 -9.13 21.61 7.79
C ALA A 290 -10.64 21.77 8.08
N GLU A 291 -11.50 21.12 7.30
CA GLU A 291 -12.94 21.10 7.49
C GLU A 291 -13.41 20.13 8.59
N ASP A 292 -12.54 19.27 9.12
CA ASP A 292 -12.87 18.24 10.11
C ASP A 292 -12.18 18.49 11.46
N GLU A 293 -12.96 18.71 12.53
CA GLU A 293 -12.44 18.93 13.90
C GLU A 293 -11.79 17.69 14.54
N ASN A 294 -12.01 16.49 13.99
CA ASN A 294 -11.57 15.20 14.54
C ASN A 294 -10.58 14.46 13.62
N ILE A 295 -9.54 15.15 13.15
CA ILE A 295 -8.52 14.56 12.30
C ILE A 295 -7.63 13.61 13.11
N LYS A 296 -7.46 12.41 12.60
CA LYS A 296 -6.50 11.46 13.17
C LYS A 296 -5.15 11.63 12.48
N LYS A 297 -4.05 11.49 13.25
CA LYS A 297 -2.69 11.51 12.67
C LYS A 297 -2.52 10.47 11.54
N GLU A 298 -3.29 9.40 11.56
CA GLU A 298 -3.32 8.33 10.54
C GLU A 298 -3.87 8.80 9.20
N ASP A 299 -4.71 9.84 9.17
CA ASP A 299 -5.31 10.37 7.96
C ASP A 299 -4.40 11.42 7.29
N LEU A 300 -3.42 11.99 8.05
CA LEU A 300 -2.42 12.93 7.55
C LEU A 300 -1.23 12.20 6.90
N VAL A 301 -1.53 11.34 5.94
CA VAL A 301 -0.56 10.51 5.24
C VAL A 301 -0.71 10.67 3.73
N ILE A 302 0.43 10.73 3.04
CA ILE A 302 0.52 10.73 1.58
C ILE A 302 1.27 9.47 1.16
N LEU A 303 0.63 8.65 0.33
CA LEU A 303 1.24 7.49 -0.31
C LEU A 303 1.67 7.87 -1.73
N CYS A 304 2.97 7.87 -1.98
CA CYS A 304 3.57 8.13 -3.29
C CYS A 304 4.03 6.82 -3.91
N PHE A 305 3.35 6.39 -4.97
CA PHE A 305 3.64 5.16 -5.68
C PHE A 305 4.36 5.45 -7.00
N ASP A 306 5.55 4.85 -7.17
CA ASP A 306 6.42 5.01 -8.35
C ASP A 306 6.63 6.49 -8.72
N ASN A 307 6.89 7.34 -7.74
CA ASN A 307 6.86 8.78 -7.91
C ASN A 307 7.98 9.50 -7.15
N LYS A 308 8.32 10.70 -7.58
CA LYS A 308 9.32 11.54 -6.92
C LYS A 308 8.65 12.65 -6.10
N VAL A 309 9.19 12.89 -4.93
CA VAL A 309 8.78 13.99 -4.05
C VAL A 309 9.71 15.18 -4.29
N ILE A 310 9.13 16.32 -4.58
CA ILE A 310 9.91 17.57 -4.73
C ILE A 310 10.35 18.04 -3.34
N PRO A 311 11.61 18.50 -3.16
CA PRO A 311 12.14 18.90 -1.86
C PRO A 311 11.31 19.95 -1.11
N GLU A 312 10.65 20.85 -1.83
CA GLU A 312 9.74 21.84 -1.25
C GLU A 312 8.48 21.22 -0.67
N ALA A 313 7.95 20.17 -1.31
CA ALA A 313 6.80 19.43 -0.82
C ALA A 313 7.14 18.65 0.45
N GLN A 314 8.33 18.03 0.50
CA GLN A 314 8.82 17.33 1.68
C GLN A 314 8.95 18.27 2.88
N LYS A 315 9.62 19.41 2.71
CA LYS A 315 9.77 20.41 3.79
C LYS A 315 8.42 20.88 4.33
N PHE A 316 7.50 21.21 3.42
CA PHE A 316 6.17 21.67 3.80
C PHE A 316 5.34 20.56 4.51
N ALA A 317 5.48 19.32 4.12
CA ALA A 317 4.83 18.19 4.79
C ALA A 317 5.38 17.98 6.20
N ASP A 318 6.72 18.06 6.38
CA ASP A 318 7.38 17.94 7.69
C ASP A 318 6.96 19.07 8.65
N GLU A 319 6.85 20.31 8.17
CA GLU A 319 6.35 21.45 8.94
C GLU A 319 4.91 21.29 9.43
N ASN A 320 4.08 20.57 8.68
CA ASN A 320 2.66 20.34 8.99
C ASN A 320 2.37 18.96 9.58
N ASN A 321 3.41 18.20 9.97
CA ASN A 321 3.29 16.84 10.50
C ASN A 321 2.55 15.83 9.57
N ILE A 322 2.66 16.04 8.26
CA ILE A 322 2.13 15.14 7.23
C ILE A 322 3.20 14.12 6.88
N LYS A 323 2.88 12.83 7.02
CA LYS A 323 3.84 11.76 6.72
C LYS A 323 3.76 11.37 5.25
N ILE A 324 4.91 11.34 4.56
CA ILE A 324 5.01 10.90 3.17
C ILE A 324 5.72 9.55 3.13
N PHE A 325 5.11 8.56 2.46
CA PHE A 325 5.72 7.28 2.15
C PHE A 325 5.92 7.18 0.66
N VAL A 326 7.12 6.76 0.25
CA VAL A 326 7.48 6.57 -1.17
C VAL A 326 7.97 5.15 -1.35
N ASP A 327 7.44 4.46 -2.35
CA ASP A 327 7.93 3.14 -2.77
C ASP A 327 7.45 2.83 -4.20
N ASP A 328 8.21 1.97 -4.89
CA ASP A 328 7.89 1.50 -6.25
C ASP A 328 7.11 0.17 -6.23
N ILE A 329 6.90 -0.39 -5.05
CA ILE A 329 6.15 -1.64 -4.83
C ILE A 329 4.95 -1.38 -3.93
N ILE A 330 3.74 -1.65 -4.43
CA ILE A 330 2.47 -1.38 -3.73
C ILE A 330 2.42 -2.05 -2.36
N TYR A 331 2.85 -3.30 -2.25
CA TYR A 331 2.83 -4.05 -0.99
C TYR A 331 3.76 -3.43 0.06
N HIS A 332 4.98 -3.04 -0.32
CA HIS A 332 5.92 -2.38 0.60
C HIS A 332 5.40 -1.02 1.06
N LEU A 333 4.78 -0.27 0.17
CA LEU A 333 4.17 1.02 0.50
C LEU A 333 3.04 0.86 1.52
N PHE A 334 2.21 -0.16 1.33
CA PHE A 334 1.12 -0.50 2.23
C PHE A 334 1.62 -0.99 3.59
N ASP A 335 2.63 -1.85 3.62
CA ASP A 335 3.22 -2.36 4.87
C ASP A 335 3.79 -1.22 5.73
N LYS A 336 4.52 -0.26 5.11
CA LYS A 336 5.00 0.97 5.79
C LYS A 336 3.84 1.78 6.38
N PHE A 337 2.75 1.92 5.65
CA PHE A 337 1.56 2.62 6.13
C PHE A 337 0.90 1.90 7.31
N ILE A 338 0.72 0.58 7.24
CA ILE A 338 0.13 -0.23 8.33
C ILE A 338 1.00 -0.18 9.59
N GLU A 339 2.32 -0.25 9.43
CA GLU A 339 3.25 -0.13 10.56
C GLU A 339 3.12 1.24 11.24
N PHE A 340 3.09 2.31 10.46
CA PHE A 340 2.86 3.67 10.98
C PHE A 340 1.50 3.79 11.69
N LYS A 341 0.44 3.23 11.11
CA LYS A 341 -0.89 3.21 11.74
C LYS A 341 -0.88 2.52 13.10
N LYS A 342 -0.22 1.36 13.20
CA LYS A 342 -0.04 0.63 14.47
C LYS A 342 0.75 1.46 15.49
N GLN A 343 1.80 2.17 15.04
CA GLN A 343 2.57 3.06 15.93
C GLN A 343 1.71 4.21 16.46
N CYS A 344 0.92 4.86 15.61
CA CYS A 344 -0.01 5.92 16.02
C CYS A 344 -1.07 5.42 17.01
N GLU A 345 -1.59 4.21 16.80
CA GLU A 345 -2.52 3.58 17.74
C GLU A 345 -1.87 3.28 19.09
N LEU A 346 -0.62 2.79 19.10
CA LEU A 346 0.15 2.54 20.33
C LEU A 346 0.46 3.84 21.09
N GLU A 347 0.84 4.90 20.37
CA GLU A 347 1.08 6.21 20.99
C GLU A 347 -0.19 6.75 21.64
N ARG A 348 -1.33 6.68 20.95
CA ARG A 348 -2.63 7.07 21.50
C ARG A 348 -3.03 6.24 22.74
N LYS A 349 -2.79 4.93 22.68
CA LYS A 349 -3.03 4.06 23.84
C LYS A 349 -2.18 4.53 25.04
N LYS A 350 -0.89 4.82 24.84
CA LYS A 350 0.00 5.31 25.91
C LYS A 350 -0.42 6.68 26.45
N GLU A 351 -0.82 7.62 25.59
CA GLU A 351 -1.31 8.94 26.01
C GLU A 351 -2.60 8.81 26.84
N LYS A 352 -3.51 7.94 26.42
CA LYS A 352 -4.78 7.70 27.10
C LYS A 352 -4.70 6.75 28.30
N GLU A 353 -3.59 6.03 28.46
CA GLU A 353 -3.37 5.17 29.63
C GLU A 353 -3.35 5.97 30.94
N LYS A 354 -2.85 7.21 30.91
CA LYS A 354 -2.87 8.11 32.07
C LYS A 354 -4.28 8.60 32.44
N GLU A 355 -5.19 8.67 31.46
CA GLU A 355 -6.59 9.06 31.65
C GLU A 355 -7.49 7.86 31.96
N ALA A 356 -7.06 6.65 31.57
CA ALA A 356 -7.83 5.42 31.74
C ALA A 356 -7.69 4.89 33.19
N ILE A 357 -8.70 5.12 34.02
CA ILE A 357 -8.78 4.56 35.36
C ILE A 357 -9.50 3.23 35.27
N PHE A 358 -8.77 2.14 35.55
CA PHE A 358 -9.36 0.80 35.59
C PHE A 358 -10.27 0.63 36.81
N PRO A 359 -11.42 -0.05 36.68
CA PRO A 359 -12.34 -0.26 37.78
C PRO A 359 -11.70 -1.23 38.77
N CYS A 360 -11.73 -0.91 40.05
CA CYS A 360 -11.36 -1.83 41.13
C CYS A 360 -12.26 -1.63 42.36
N TYR A 361 -12.50 -2.73 43.05
CA TYR A 361 -13.22 -2.78 44.33
C TYR A 361 -12.32 -3.47 45.37
N LEU A 362 -11.96 -2.73 46.40
CA LEU A 362 -10.94 -3.11 47.36
C LEU A 362 -11.56 -3.25 48.78
N LYS A 363 -11.10 -4.21 49.52
CA LYS A 363 -11.39 -4.36 50.94
C LYS A 363 -10.12 -4.16 51.75
N THR A 364 -10.19 -3.40 52.85
CA THR A 364 -9.08 -3.23 53.77
C THR A 364 -8.83 -4.51 54.55
N VAL A 365 -7.58 -4.88 54.69
CA VAL A 365 -7.11 -5.98 55.53
C VAL A 365 -6.50 -5.42 56.81
N MET A 366 -5.61 -4.41 56.69
CA MET A 366 -4.96 -3.75 57.83
C MET A 366 -4.39 -2.38 57.44
N PHE A 367 -4.21 -1.50 58.39
CA PHE A 367 -3.43 -0.27 58.22
C PHE A 367 -1.99 -0.46 58.70
N ILE A 368 -1.02 -0.33 57.79
CA ILE A 368 0.40 -0.45 58.10
C ILE A 368 0.95 0.90 58.60
N ASN A 369 0.59 1.99 57.90
CA ASN A 369 0.89 3.36 58.31
C ASN A 369 -0.36 4.23 58.19
N LYS A 370 -0.71 4.97 59.25
CA LYS A 370 -1.95 5.76 59.38
C LYS A 370 -1.82 7.21 58.97
N LYS A 371 -0.61 7.70 58.69
CA LYS A 371 -0.31 9.09 58.26
C LYS A 371 0.45 9.08 56.95
N ASP A 372 0.68 10.25 56.39
CA ASP A 372 1.42 10.40 55.10
C ASP A 372 2.88 9.94 55.24
N PRO A 373 3.38 9.00 54.41
CA PRO A 373 2.66 8.27 53.35
C PRO A 373 1.71 7.18 53.93
N LEU A 374 0.45 7.21 53.49
CA LEU A 374 -0.55 6.24 53.92
C LEU A 374 -0.25 4.89 53.26
N ILE A 375 -0.10 3.84 54.11
CA ILE A 375 0.14 2.47 53.64
C ILE A 375 -0.96 1.55 54.18
N ILE A 376 -1.70 0.94 53.26
CA ILE A 376 -2.84 0.09 53.57
C ILE A 376 -2.63 -1.30 52.94
N GLY A 377 -2.85 -2.34 53.74
CA GLY A 377 -3.01 -3.69 53.22
C GLY A 377 -4.43 -3.86 52.69
N VAL A 378 -4.56 -4.20 51.42
CA VAL A 378 -5.86 -4.39 50.75
C VAL A 378 -5.92 -5.71 50.02
N SER A 379 -7.15 -6.25 49.92
CA SER A 379 -7.49 -7.35 49.04
C SER A 379 -8.36 -6.85 47.91
N VAL A 380 -8.00 -7.20 46.65
CA VAL A 380 -8.78 -6.85 45.48
C VAL A 380 -9.93 -7.84 45.34
N LEU A 381 -11.17 -7.38 45.49
CA LEU A 381 -12.36 -8.22 45.38
C LEU A 381 -12.85 -8.34 43.94
N GLU A 382 -12.89 -7.21 43.21
CA GLU A 382 -13.35 -7.15 41.85
C GLU A 382 -12.47 -6.14 41.04
N GLY A 383 -12.23 -6.42 39.77
CA GLY A 383 -11.52 -5.53 38.85
C GLY A 383 -10.00 -5.60 38.93
N VAL A 384 -9.31 -4.55 38.48
CA VAL A 384 -7.83 -4.50 38.41
C VAL A 384 -7.31 -3.23 39.05
N LEU A 385 -6.45 -3.38 40.05
CA LEU A 385 -5.74 -2.27 40.70
C LEU A 385 -4.42 -2.02 39.98
N LYS A 386 -4.19 -0.77 39.54
CA LYS A 386 -2.93 -0.33 38.92
C LYS A 386 -2.31 0.84 39.67
N ILE A 387 -1.00 1.03 39.50
CA ILE A 387 -0.30 2.23 39.97
C ILE A 387 -0.93 3.46 39.29
N GLY A 388 -1.11 4.54 40.03
CA GLY A 388 -1.78 5.75 39.54
C GLY A 388 -3.30 5.76 39.65
N THR A 389 -3.93 4.67 40.20
CA THR A 389 -5.37 4.62 40.39
C THR A 389 -5.78 5.55 41.55
N PRO A 390 -6.69 6.52 41.32
CA PRO A 390 -7.27 7.32 42.40
C PRO A 390 -8.27 6.49 43.19
N ILE A 391 -8.13 6.50 44.54
CA ILE A 391 -8.93 5.72 45.47
C ILE A 391 -9.97 6.59 46.16
N TYR A 392 -11.18 6.07 46.27
CA TYR A 392 -12.32 6.72 46.88
C TYR A 392 -12.95 5.81 47.96
N CYS A 393 -13.26 6.37 49.12
CA CYS A 393 -13.97 5.67 50.17
C CYS A 393 -15.48 5.82 49.98
N VAL A 394 -16.18 4.69 49.85
CA VAL A 394 -17.62 4.68 49.54
C VAL A 394 -18.45 5.16 50.72
N GLU A 395 -18.17 4.69 51.95
CA GLU A 395 -18.98 4.97 53.14
C GLU A 395 -18.91 6.43 53.59
N LYS A 396 -17.79 7.08 53.36
CA LYS A 396 -17.58 8.48 53.81
C LYS A 396 -17.67 9.48 52.66
N ASN A 397 -17.88 9.01 51.44
CA ASN A 397 -17.91 9.85 50.23
C ASN A 397 -16.65 10.74 50.10
N LEU A 398 -15.47 10.19 50.37
CA LEU A 398 -14.24 10.96 50.47
C LEU A 398 -13.17 10.44 49.49
N PRO A 399 -12.55 11.31 48.66
CA PRO A 399 -11.37 10.94 47.92
C PRO A 399 -10.17 10.83 48.86
N ILE A 400 -9.45 9.72 48.78
CA ILE A 400 -8.30 9.45 49.68
C ILE A 400 -7.00 9.93 49.06
N GLY A 401 -6.73 9.51 47.84
CA GLY A 401 -5.49 9.83 47.14
C GLY A 401 -5.23 8.93 45.97
N ILE A 402 -4.00 8.97 45.49
CA ILE A 402 -3.57 8.21 44.29
C ILE A 402 -2.58 7.11 44.73
N VAL A 403 -2.72 5.92 44.21
CA VAL A 403 -1.81 4.78 44.47
C VAL A 403 -0.44 5.11 43.88
N GLU A 404 0.58 5.25 44.71
CA GLU A 404 1.95 5.56 44.29
C GLU A 404 2.77 4.28 44.01
N SER A 405 2.64 3.27 44.87
CA SER A 405 3.26 1.95 44.67
C SER A 405 2.39 0.83 45.24
N ILE A 406 2.58 -0.34 44.68
CA ILE A 406 1.93 -1.58 45.14
C ILE A 406 3.03 -2.60 45.40
N GLU A 407 3.01 -3.19 46.59
CA GLU A 407 4.00 -4.19 47.03
C GLU A 407 3.31 -5.46 47.48
N ARG A 408 3.87 -6.59 47.08
CA ARG A 408 3.49 -7.93 47.57
C ARG A 408 4.75 -8.63 48.03
N GLU A 409 4.75 -9.10 49.30
CA GLU A 409 5.92 -9.75 49.90
C GLU A 409 7.23 -8.95 49.72
N ARG A 410 7.17 -7.62 49.80
CA ARG A 410 8.28 -6.66 49.56
C ARG A 410 8.80 -6.61 48.12
N LYS A 411 8.03 -7.12 47.18
CA LYS A 411 8.35 -6.96 45.74
C LYS A 411 7.37 -5.98 45.09
N PRO A 412 7.84 -4.99 44.33
CA PRO A 412 6.98 -4.05 43.64
C PRO A 412 6.23 -4.75 42.50
N ILE A 413 4.94 -4.45 42.35
CA ILE A 413 4.05 -4.99 41.32
C ILE A 413 3.32 -3.83 40.66
N ASN A 414 3.11 -3.86 39.35
CA ASN A 414 2.45 -2.79 38.62
C ASN A 414 0.92 -2.93 38.57
N ASN A 415 0.40 -4.14 38.64
CA ASN A 415 -1.03 -4.44 38.60
C ASN A 415 -1.39 -5.64 39.48
N VAL A 416 -2.60 -5.63 40.01
CA VAL A 416 -3.12 -6.71 40.91
C VAL A 416 -4.55 -7.05 40.49
N LYS A 417 -4.84 -8.35 40.43
CA LYS A 417 -6.16 -8.92 40.10
C LYS A 417 -6.77 -9.62 41.31
N PRO A 418 -8.08 -9.94 41.33
CA PRO A 418 -8.77 -10.51 42.48
C PRO A 418 -8.16 -11.78 43.12
N ASN A 419 -7.44 -12.57 42.33
CA ASN A 419 -6.87 -13.84 42.82
C ASN A 419 -5.39 -13.76 43.23
N ASP A 420 -4.81 -12.55 43.22
CA ASP A 420 -3.38 -12.37 43.49
C ASP A 420 -3.05 -12.29 45.01
N GLY A 421 -4.07 -12.29 45.86
CA GLY A 421 -3.92 -12.22 47.32
C GLY A 421 -3.79 -10.78 47.85
N ASP A 422 -3.46 -10.65 49.13
CA ASP A 422 -3.35 -9.36 49.82
C ASP A 422 -2.10 -8.61 49.39
N VAL A 423 -2.24 -7.29 49.17
CA VAL A 423 -1.16 -6.40 48.76
C VAL A 423 -1.10 -5.15 49.64
N ALA A 424 0.09 -4.64 49.85
CA ALA A 424 0.31 -3.34 50.47
C ALA A 424 0.31 -2.24 49.41
N ILE A 425 -0.56 -1.26 49.54
CA ILE A 425 -0.61 -0.08 48.66
C ILE A 425 -0.14 1.15 49.42
N ARG A 426 0.75 1.89 48.79
CA ARG A 426 1.15 3.23 49.22
C ARG A 426 0.33 4.24 48.49
N ILE A 427 -0.38 5.08 49.23
CA ILE A 427 -1.26 6.10 48.70
C ILE A 427 -0.67 7.48 49.03
N LYS A 428 -0.50 8.27 48.00
CA LYS A 428 -0.22 9.70 48.13
C LYS A 428 -1.53 10.41 48.43
N VAL A 429 -1.69 10.87 49.66
CA VAL A 429 -2.92 11.47 50.12
C VAL A 429 -3.15 12.83 49.47
N THR A 430 -4.37 13.10 49.03
CA THR A 430 -4.74 14.37 48.35
C THR A 430 -4.79 15.54 49.37
N ASP A 431 -5.16 15.27 50.61
CA ASP A 431 -5.22 16.24 51.70
C ASP A 431 -4.48 15.70 52.91
N SER A 432 -3.44 16.43 53.36
CA SER A 432 -2.60 16.04 54.52
C SER A 432 -3.33 15.98 55.84
N SER A 433 -4.55 16.46 55.93
CA SER A 433 -5.42 16.37 57.11
C SER A 433 -6.07 14.99 57.29
N LEU A 434 -6.04 14.14 56.25
CA LEU A 434 -6.64 12.80 56.25
C LEU A 434 -5.78 11.81 57.02
N ALA A 435 -6.37 11.17 58.03
CA ALA A 435 -5.72 10.13 58.83
C ALA A 435 -6.64 8.91 58.97
N ALA A 436 -6.06 7.70 58.84
CA ALA A 436 -6.75 6.47 59.10
C ALA A 436 -7.13 6.35 60.59
N GLY A 437 -8.33 5.82 60.86
CA GLY A 437 -8.91 5.72 62.22
C GLY A 437 -9.67 6.96 62.66
N ARG A 438 -9.58 8.09 61.93
CA ARG A 438 -10.36 9.29 62.19
C ARG A 438 -11.36 9.60 61.08
N HIS A 439 -10.97 9.45 59.84
CA HIS A 439 -11.81 9.77 58.69
C HIS A 439 -12.30 8.54 57.94
N PHE A 440 -11.61 7.39 58.09
CA PHE A 440 -11.97 6.08 57.50
C PHE A 440 -11.43 4.94 58.34
N ASP A 441 -12.13 3.80 58.37
CA ASP A 441 -11.90 2.68 59.29
C ASP A 441 -11.51 1.39 58.52
N GLU A 442 -11.09 0.34 59.26
CA GLU A 442 -10.74 -0.97 58.71
C GLU A 442 -11.89 -1.69 58.00
N ASN A 443 -13.13 -1.34 58.32
CA ASN A 443 -14.32 -1.90 57.70
C ASN A 443 -14.76 -1.14 56.44
N SER A 444 -14.03 -0.07 56.10
CA SER A 444 -14.36 0.74 54.91
C SER A 444 -13.97 0.04 53.61
N THR A 445 -14.81 0.18 52.60
CA THR A 445 -14.57 -0.31 51.26
C THR A 445 -14.07 0.82 50.35
N TYR A 446 -13.10 0.49 49.53
CA TYR A 446 -12.47 1.43 48.61
C TYR A 446 -12.70 1.07 47.17
N VAL A 447 -12.92 2.06 46.37
CA VAL A 447 -13.15 1.90 44.93
C VAL A 447 -12.27 2.85 44.14
N SER A 448 -12.01 2.50 42.92
CA SER A 448 -11.38 3.45 41.97
C SER A 448 -12.33 4.60 41.67
N GLN A 449 -11.83 5.84 41.74
CA GLN A 449 -12.59 7.03 41.38
C GLN A 449 -12.60 7.19 39.86
N ILE A 450 -13.51 6.47 39.21
CA ILE A 450 -13.68 6.57 37.75
C ILE A 450 -14.37 7.89 37.40
N THR A 451 -14.06 8.42 36.21
CA THR A 451 -14.67 9.62 35.64
C THR A 451 -15.35 9.30 34.29
N ARG A 452 -16.20 10.17 33.80
CA ARG A 452 -16.80 9.98 32.45
C ARG A 452 -15.73 9.83 31.38
N ALA A 453 -14.69 10.69 31.41
CA ALA A 453 -13.57 10.62 30.48
C ALA A 453 -12.80 9.28 30.56
N SER A 454 -12.61 8.75 31.79
CA SER A 454 -11.95 7.44 31.95
C SER A 454 -12.77 6.28 31.41
N ILE A 455 -14.10 6.32 31.55
CA ILE A 455 -15.02 5.31 30.99
C ILE A 455 -14.96 5.33 29.45
N ASP A 456 -14.98 6.52 28.86
CA ASP A 456 -14.90 6.68 27.42
C ASP A 456 -13.52 6.25 26.88
N ALA A 457 -12.42 6.52 27.60
CA ALA A 457 -11.09 6.04 27.28
C ALA A 457 -11.01 4.51 27.33
N LEU A 458 -11.56 3.88 28.38
CA LEU A 458 -11.60 2.41 28.51
C LEU A 458 -12.40 1.78 27.37
N LYS A 459 -13.54 2.35 27.01
CA LYS A 459 -14.40 1.84 25.93
C LYS A 459 -13.74 1.92 24.54
N ASN A 460 -13.03 3.00 24.27
CA ASN A 460 -12.47 3.28 22.94
C ASN A 460 -11.09 2.64 22.72
N TYR A 461 -10.26 2.51 23.76
CA TYR A 461 -8.85 2.12 23.62
C TYR A 461 -8.46 0.83 24.36
N PHE A 462 -9.19 0.45 25.43
CA PHE A 462 -8.83 -0.68 26.31
C PHE A 462 -9.94 -1.73 26.40
N ARG A 463 -10.80 -1.79 25.39
CA ARG A 463 -11.94 -2.72 25.40
C ARG A 463 -11.52 -4.20 25.45
N GLU A 464 -10.41 -4.53 24.80
CA GLU A 464 -9.84 -5.89 24.76
C GLU A 464 -9.17 -6.30 26.06
N ASP A 465 -8.69 -5.31 26.84
CA ASP A 465 -8.03 -5.52 28.13
C ASP A 465 -9.02 -5.69 29.29
N MET A 466 -10.32 -5.50 29.03
CA MET A 466 -11.39 -5.55 30.03
C MET A 466 -12.25 -6.78 29.84
N THR A 467 -12.52 -7.49 30.95
CA THR A 467 -13.45 -8.62 30.99
C THR A 467 -14.90 -8.17 31.11
N ASN A 468 -15.85 -9.06 30.83
CA ASN A 468 -17.28 -8.76 31.04
C ASN A 468 -17.62 -8.40 32.48
N ASP A 469 -16.90 -8.95 33.42
CA ASP A 469 -17.11 -8.66 34.86
C ASP A 469 -16.57 -7.29 35.23
N ASP A 470 -15.45 -6.85 34.64
CA ASP A 470 -14.98 -5.47 34.80
C ASP A 470 -15.99 -4.44 34.26
N TRP A 471 -16.68 -4.74 33.14
CA TRP A 471 -17.76 -3.87 32.63
C TRP A 471 -18.98 -3.82 33.57
N LYS A 472 -19.34 -4.94 34.22
CA LYS A 472 -20.38 -4.95 35.27
C LYS A 472 -19.96 -4.08 36.48
N LEU A 473 -18.67 -4.15 36.83
CA LEU A 473 -18.12 -3.32 37.88
C LEU A 473 -18.15 -1.84 37.55
N VAL A 474 -17.81 -1.45 36.32
CA VAL A 474 -17.96 -0.06 35.85
C VAL A 474 -19.37 0.45 36.02
N ILE A 475 -20.38 -0.36 35.67
CA ILE A 475 -21.80 0.01 35.83
C ILE A 475 -22.17 0.19 37.32
N LYS A 476 -21.66 -0.68 38.20
CA LYS A 476 -21.82 -0.59 39.64
C LYS A 476 -21.19 0.68 40.21
N LEU A 477 -19.93 0.96 39.82
CA LEU A 477 -19.20 2.14 40.26
C LEU A 477 -19.80 3.44 39.70
N LYS A 478 -20.33 3.44 38.48
CA LYS A 478 -21.06 4.58 37.91
C LYS A 478 -22.25 5.01 38.80
N LYS A 479 -22.97 4.03 39.38
CA LYS A 479 -24.09 4.30 40.28
C LYS A 479 -23.60 4.82 41.63
N ILE A 480 -22.54 4.25 42.17
CA ILE A 480 -21.95 4.64 43.49
C ILE A 480 -21.41 6.06 43.45
N LEU A 481 -20.72 6.42 42.36
CA LEU A 481 -20.07 7.72 42.19
C LEU A 481 -20.99 8.80 41.57
N ASN A 482 -22.27 8.49 41.32
CA ASN A 482 -23.26 9.39 40.67
C ASN A 482 -22.78 10.02 39.36
N ILE A 483 -22.09 9.26 38.50
CA ILE A 483 -21.58 9.73 37.22
C ILE A 483 -22.71 9.65 36.19
N GLN A 484 -23.00 10.76 35.56
CA GLN A 484 -24.03 10.87 34.50
C GLN A 484 -23.58 10.24 33.18
#